data_6834f9feba6292d2b8746bf4b1ba629e
#
_entry.id   6834f9feba6292d2b8746bf4b1ba629e
#
_cell.length_a   1.000
_cell.length_b   1.000
_cell.length_c   1.000
_cell.angle_alpha   90.00
_cell.angle_beta   90.00
_cell.angle_gamma   90.00
#
_symmetry.space_group_name_H-M   'P 1'
#
loop_
_entity.id
_entity.type
_entity.pdbx_description
1 polymer ?
#
loop_
_entity_poly.entity_id
_entity_poly.type
_entity_poly.pdbx_seq_one_letter_code
_entity_poly.pdbx_strand_id
1 'polypeptide(L)'
;LKVRRVEVKERESRLIDAARMVGLEDLLSRKPAQLSGGQRQRVALARTIVAKQPVCLMDEPLSNLDAKLRAEMRDEIHRLQRSLNLTMVYVTHDQTEAMSLADQVVLLQQGMIVQIGTPAELYEQPATDFVAQFIGAPPMNVLPISGLDKKIVGANGGHFLGIRPEKVRFADSGLPVEVSAVDYMGAETVLRLQHQGNTIMARLNGRVDVVPGDRLHVDWSRDDAHLFDKNGVRLSGG
;
A
#
# COMPACT_ATOMS: atom_id res chain seq x y z
N LEU A 1 -23.28 22.78 -10.45
CA LEU A 1 -24.45 23.40 -9.79
C LEU A 1 -25.39 24.09 -10.80
N LYS A 2 -24.87 24.87 -11.78
CA LYS A 2 -25.72 25.51 -12.81
C LYS A 2 -26.54 24.49 -13.62
N VAL A 3 -25.91 23.44 -14.11
CA VAL A 3 -26.56 22.35 -14.87
C VAL A 3 -27.66 21.65 -14.03
N ARG A 4 -27.50 21.59 -12.70
CA ARG A 4 -28.48 20.99 -11.77
C ARG A 4 -29.52 21.99 -11.29
N ARG A 5 -29.59 23.20 -11.87
CA ARG A 5 -30.56 24.26 -11.55
C ARG A 5 -30.62 24.63 -10.07
N VAL A 6 -29.49 24.51 -9.32
CA VAL A 6 -29.40 24.98 -7.94
C VAL A 6 -29.53 26.50 -7.91
N GLU A 7 -30.26 27.06 -6.95
CA GLU A 7 -30.46 28.51 -6.82
C GLU A 7 -29.16 29.28 -6.63
N VAL A 8 -29.10 30.55 -7.07
CA VAL A 8 -27.85 31.35 -7.07
C VAL A 8 -27.31 31.51 -5.66
N LYS A 9 -28.15 31.87 -4.70
CA LYS A 9 -27.75 32.06 -3.28
C LYS A 9 -27.20 30.77 -2.67
N GLU A 10 -27.82 29.65 -2.96
CA GLU A 10 -27.36 28.33 -2.48
C GLU A 10 -26.05 27.92 -3.15
N ARG A 11 -25.84 28.25 -4.43
CA ARG A 11 -24.57 27.99 -5.13
C ARG A 11 -23.41 28.75 -4.48
N GLU A 12 -23.61 30.02 -4.14
CA GLU A 12 -22.59 30.84 -3.50
C GLU A 12 -22.23 30.32 -2.09
N SER A 13 -23.25 30.01 -1.28
CA SER A 13 -23.02 29.42 0.03
C SER A 13 -22.23 28.11 -0.06
N ARG A 14 -22.68 27.17 -0.89
CA ARG A 14 -21.99 25.89 -1.09
C ARG A 14 -20.55 26.04 -1.58
N LEU A 15 -20.30 27.03 -2.45
CA LEU A 15 -18.95 27.29 -2.98
C LEU A 15 -18.03 27.81 -1.88
N ILE A 16 -18.48 28.76 -1.07
CA ILE A 16 -17.70 29.33 0.04
C ILE A 16 -17.42 28.25 1.07
N ASP A 17 -18.42 27.46 1.45
CA ASP A 17 -18.27 26.37 2.41
C ASP A 17 -17.25 25.32 1.92
N ALA A 18 -17.37 24.90 0.66
CA ALA A 18 -16.44 23.94 0.08
C ALA A 18 -15.01 24.53 -0.04
N ALA A 19 -14.87 25.81 -0.41
CA ALA A 19 -13.58 26.47 -0.48
C ALA A 19 -12.90 26.53 0.90
N ARG A 20 -13.68 26.84 1.95
CA ARG A 20 -13.22 26.86 3.34
C ARG A 20 -12.73 25.49 3.79
N MET A 21 -13.47 24.43 3.50
CA MET A 21 -13.12 23.07 3.89
C MET A 21 -11.76 22.62 3.33
N VAL A 22 -11.37 23.13 2.16
CA VAL A 22 -10.11 22.78 1.49
C VAL A 22 -9.07 23.91 1.50
N GLY A 23 -9.29 24.99 2.27
CA GLY A 23 -8.35 26.11 2.42
C GLY A 23 -8.08 26.87 1.12
N LEU A 24 -9.13 27.15 0.33
CA LEU A 24 -9.04 27.88 -0.94
C LEU A 24 -9.78 29.22 -0.94
N GLU A 25 -10.22 29.72 0.22
CA GLU A 25 -11.03 30.97 0.30
C GLU A 25 -10.36 32.15 -0.39
N ASP A 26 -9.08 32.38 -0.12
CA ASP A 26 -8.29 33.49 -0.66
C ASP A 26 -7.91 33.31 -2.14
N LEU A 27 -8.22 32.16 -2.72
CA LEU A 27 -7.82 31.81 -4.08
C LEU A 27 -9.00 31.75 -5.08
N LEU A 28 -10.20 32.06 -4.64
CA LEU A 28 -11.42 31.98 -5.45
C LEU A 28 -11.41 32.87 -6.70
N SER A 29 -10.64 33.97 -6.69
CA SER A 29 -10.47 34.86 -7.83
C SER A 29 -9.41 34.41 -8.84
N ARG A 30 -8.56 33.43 -8.49
CA ARG A 30 -7.46 32.96 -9.36
C ARG A 30 -7.95 32.04 -10.45
N LYS A 31 -7.29 32.14 -11.62
CA LYS A 31 -7.49 31.18 -12.71
C LYS A 31 -6.71 29.89 -12.44
N PRO A 32 -7.16 28.73 -12.97
CA PRO A 32 -6.47 27.43 -12.76
C PRO A 32 -4.98 27.43 -13.13
N ALA A 33 -4.56 28.20 -14.14
CA ALA A 33 -3.14 28.33 -14.51
C ALA A 33 -2.28 29.06 -13.47
N GLN A 34 -2.87 29.77 -12.53
CA GLN A 34 -2.19 30.52 -11.47
C GLN A 34 -2.11 29.71 -10.16
N LEU A 35 -2.60 28.46 -10.17
CA LEU A 35 -2.63 27.57 -9.02
C LEU A 35 -1.48 26.56 -9.09
N SER A 36 -0.90 26.23 -7.92
CA SER A 36 0.05 25.13 -7.79
C SER A 36 -0.62 23.76 -8.05
N GLY A 37 0.17 22.69 -8.18
CA GLY A 37 -0.34 21.33 -8.36
C GLY A 37 -1.33 20.94 -7.24
N GLY A 38 -0.94 21.13 -5.98
CA GLY A 38 -1.80 20.84 -4.83
C GLY A 38 -3.03 21.73 -4.75
N GLN A 39 -2.92 23.02 -5.10
CA GLN A 39 -4.09 23.90 -5.16
C GLN A 39 -5.09 23.43 -6.23
N ARG A 40 -4.62 23.00 -7.39
CA ARG A 40 -5.50 22.42 -8.43
C ARG A 40 -6.19 21.15 -7.93
N GLN A 41 -5.47 20.30 -7.17
CA GLN A 41 -6.04 19.10 -6.58
C GLN A 41 -7.13 19.43 -5.55
N ARG A 42 -6.89 20.41 -4.68
CA ARG A 42 -7.89 20.91 -3.73
C ARG A 42 -9.13 21.48 -4.44
N VAL A 43 -8.96 22.14 -5.57
CA VAL A 43 -10.09 22.58 -6.41
C VAL A 43 -10.90 21.40 -6.94
N ALA A 44 -10.25 20.32 -7.39
CA ALA A 44 -10.95 19.11 -7.82
C ALA A 44 -11.75 18.49 -6.64
N LEU A 45 -11.15 18.42 -5.46
CA LEU A 45 -11.81 17.94 -4.24
C LEU A 45 -13.00 18.84 -3.84
N ALA A 46 -12.83 20.17 -3.85
CA ALA A 46 -13.91 21.12 -3.57
C ALA A 46 -15.09 20.97 -4.55
N ARG A 47 -14.81 20.67 -5.82
CA ARG A 47 -15.86 20.40 -6.84
C ARG A 47 -16.70 19.18 -6.48
N THR A 48 -16.10 18.16 -5.89
CA THR A 48 -16.80 16.96 -5.40
C THR A 48 -17.67 17.29 -4.18
N ILE A 49 -17.11 18.02 -3.22
CA ILE A 49 -17.80 18.43 -1.98
C ILE A 49 -19.03 19.30 -2.34
N VAL A 50 -18.84 20.31 -3.17
CA VAL A 50 -19.90 21.26 -3.56
C VAL A 50 -21.06 20.56 -4.29
N ALA A 51 -20.81 19.42 -4.93
CA ALA A 51 -21.82 18.64 -5.62
C ALA A 51 -22.80 17.94 -4.66
N LYS A 52 -22.40 17.73 -3.39
CA LYS A 52 -23.20 17.04 -2.34
C LYS A 52 -23.77 15.72 -2.86
N GLN A 53 -22.93 14.91 -3.52
CA GLN A 53 -23.33 13.58 -3.97
C GLN A 53 -23.01 12.54 -2.88
N PRO A 54 -23.83 11.49 -2.73
CA PRO A 54 -23.60 10.44 -1.73
C PRO A 54 -22.36 9.61 -2.02
N VAL A 55 -21.93 9.54 -3.30
CA VAL A 55 -20.75 8.79 -3.74
C VAL A 55 -19.79 9.71 -4.47
N CYS A 56 -18.52 9.65 -4.08
CA CYS A 56 -17.40 10.34 -4.71
C CYS A 56 -16.53 9.34 -5.47
N LEU A 57 -16.27 9.60 -6.74
CA LEU A 57 -15.37 8.80 -7.57
C LEU A 57 -14.08 9.57 -7.77
N MET A 58 -12.94 8.95 -7.43
CA MET A 58 -11.60 9.50 -7.62
C MET A 58 -10.75 8.50 -8.41
N ASP A 59 -10.21 8.95 -9.53
CA ASP A 59 -9.35 8.15 -10.40
C ASP A 59 -7.94 8.75 -10.37
N GLU A 60 -7.02 8.03 -9.73
CA GLU A 60 -5.61 8.40 -9.51
C GLU A 60 -5.39 9.87 -9.09
N PRO A 61 -6.08 10.38 -8.06
CA PRO A 61 -6.10 11.81 -7.79
C PRO A 61 -4.75 12.38 -7.36
N LEU A 62 -3.82 11.57 -6.85
CA LEU A 62 -2.54 12.02 -6.31
C LEU A 62 -1.31 11.65 -7.18
N SER A 63 -1.52 11.02 -8.33
CA SER A 63 -0.46 10.48 -9.19
C SER A 63 0.56 11.54 -9.68
N ASN A 64 0.14 12.78 -9.86
CA ASN A 64 0.97 13.87 -10.40
C ASN A 64 1.58 14.78 -9.32
N LEU A 65 1.62 14.36 -8.06
CA LEU A 65 2.14 15.11 -6.95
C LEU A 65 3.50 14.56 -6.49
N ASP A 66 4.37 15.44 -5.99
CA ASP A 66 5.58 15.01 -5.28
C ASP A 66 5.24 14.28 -3.97
N ALA A 67 6.21 13.56 -3.41
CA ALA A 67 5.99 12.69 -2.26
C ALA A 67 5.47 13.43 -1.02
N LYS A 68 5.97 14.65 -0.75
CA LYS A 68 5.56 15.45 0.39
C LYS A 68 4.10 15.92 0.24
N LEU A 69 3.80 16.53 -0.90
CA LEU A 69 2.47 17.03 -1.20
C LEU A 69 1.43 15.88 -1.29
N ARG A 70 1.85 14.72 -1.79
CA ARG A 70 1.01 13.51 -1.82
C ARG A 70 0.62 13.08 -0.41
N ALA A 71 1.56 13.05 0.53
CA ALA A 71 1.29 12.72 1.93
C ALA A 71 0.30 13.73 2.56
N GLU A 72 0.54 15.03 2.39
CA GLU A 72 -0.35 16.09 2.90
C GLU A 72 -1.78 15.97 2.33
N MET A 73 -1.90 15.74 1.02
CA MET A 73 -3.20 15.61 0.35
C MET A 73 -3.94 14.34 0.74
N ARG A 74 -3.22 13.23 0.97
CA ARG A 74 -3.80 11.98 1.47
C ARG A 74 -4.46 12.20 2.83
N ASP A 75 -3.77 12.84 3.77
CA ASP A 75 -4.30 13.14 5.10
C ASP A 75 -5.52 14.07 5.02
N GLU A 76 -5.52 15.02 4.08
CA GLU A 76 -6.63 15.93 3.85
C GLU A 76 -7.86 15.19 3.30
N ILE A 77 -7.68 14.31 2.30
CA ILE A 77 -8.75 13.48 1.75
C ILE A 77 -9.37 12.60 2.85
N HIS A 78 -8.55 11.97 3.67
CA HIS A 78 -9.01 11.11 4.76
C HIS A 78 -9.83 11.91 5.80
N ARG A 79 -9.35 13.10 6.21
CA ARG A 79 -10.10 13.99 7.13
C ARG A 79 -11.45 14.41 6.54
N LEU A 80 -11.48 14.80 5.27
CA LEU A 80 -12.70 15.23 4.59
C LEU A 80 -13.69 14.08 4.44
N GLN A 81 -13.23 12.90 4.04
CA GLN A 81 -14.07 11.71 3.94
C GLN A 81 -14.79 11.43 5.28
N ARG A 82 -14.04 11.44 6.39
CA ARG A 82 -14.61 11.20 7.73
C ARG A 82 -15.55 12.34 8.19
N SER A 83 -15.13 13.60 8.02
CA SER A 83 -15.93 14.74 8.48
C SER A 83 -17.25 14.91 7.74
N LEU A 84 -17.30 14.51 6.49
CA LEU A 84 -18.48 14.60 5.63
C LEU A 84 -19.22 13.25 5.49
N ASN A 85 -18.72 12.19 6.11
CA ASN A 85 -19.24 10.82 6.01
C ASN A 85 -19.48 10.39 4.55
N LEU A 86 -18.48 10.65 3.69
CA LEU A 86 -18.59 10.39 2.26
C LEU A 86 -18.25 8.93 1.95
N THR A 87 -19.08 8.31 1.10
CA THR A 87 -18.70 7.08 0.43
C THR A 87 -17.78 7.43 -0.75
N MET A 88 -16.54 6.94 -0.72
CA MET A 88 -15.55 7.21 -1.76
C MET A 88 -15.17 5.92 -2.49
N VAL A 89 -15.17 5.95 -3.81
CA VAL A 89 -14.52 4.94 -4.65
C VAL A 89 -13.24 5.59 -5.17
N TYR A 90 -12.11 5.06 -4.72
CA TYR A 90 -10.79 5.62 -4.94
C TYR A 90 -9.95 4.62 -5.74
N VAL A 91 -9.57 5.00 -6.96
CA VAL A 91 -8.68 4.18 -7.82
C VAL A 91 -7.26 4.71 -7.69
N THR A 92 -6.33 3.82 -7.40
CA THR A 92 -4.90 4.12 -7.31
C THR A 92 -4.06 2.90 -7.65
N HIS A 93 -2.84 3.14 -8.13
CA HIS A 93 -1.79 2.13 -8.24
C HIS A 93 -0.76 2.24 -7.09
N ASP A 94 -0.89 3.24 -6.21
CA ASP A 94 -0.03 3.42 -5.05
C ASP A 94 -0.58 2.62 -3.86
N GLN A 95 0.18 1.61 -3.44
CA GLN A 95 -0.19 0.75 -2.31
C GLN A 95 -0.33 1.54 -1.00
N THR A 96 0.51 2.57 -0.80
CA THR A 96 0.47 3.39 0.42
C THR A 96 -0.85 4.14 0.52
N GLU A 97 -1.37 4.63 -0.61
CA GLU A 97 -2.69 5.27 -0.67
C GLU A 97 -3.79 4.26 -0.32
N ALA A 98 -3.81 3.10 -1.00
CA ALA A 98 -4.81 2.07 -0.76
C ALA A 98 -4.81 1.59 0.70
N MET A 99 -3.62 1.30 1.26
CA MET A 99 -3.48 0.78 2.62
C MET A 99 -3.80 1.80 3.71
N SER A 100 -3.63 3.11 3.45
CA SER A 100 -3.81 4.16 4.46
C SER A 100 -5.16 4.87 4.41
N LEU A 101 -5.85 4.87 3.25
CA LEU A 101 -7.10 5.59 3.07
C LEU A 101 -8.34 4.70 3.11
N ALA A 102 -8.22 3.46 2.68
CA ALA A 102 -9.38 2.62 2.44
C ALA A 102 -9.88 1.91 3.70
N ASP A 103 -11.19 1.88 3.91
CA ASP A 103 -11.84 0.95 4.83
C ASP A 103 -11.90 -0.47 4.21
N GLN A 104 -11.99 -0.54 2.87
CA GLN A 104 -12.00 -1.79 2.10
C GLN A 104 -11.22 -1.60 0.79
N VAL A 105 -10.36 -2.56 0.48
CA VAL A 105 -9.58 -2.61 -0.77
C VAL A 105 -10.13 -3.70 -1.68
N VAL A 106 -10.30 -3.37 -2.95
CA VAL A 106 -10.62 -4.33 -4.02
C VAL A 106 -9.39 -4.44 -4.91
N LEU A 107 -8.67 -5.55 -4.83
CA LEU A 107 -7.49 -5.81 -5.65
C LEU A 107 -7.89 -6.47 -6.97
N LEU A 108 -7.44 -5.87 -8.07
CA LEU A 108 -7.73 -6.32 -9.43
C LEU A 108 -6.45 -6.86 -10.11
N GLN A 109 -6.59 -7.94 -10.85
CA GLN A 109 -5.58 -8.47 -11.76
C GLN A 109 -6.25 -8.79 -13.10
N GLN A 110 -5.75 -8.23 -14.19
CA GLN A 110 -6.29 -8.45 -15.55
C GLN A 110 -7.82 -8.23 -15.64
N GLY A 111 -8.34 -7.23 -14.92
CA GLY A 111 -9.76 -6.90 -14.90
C GLY A 111 -10.64 -7.80 -14.02
N MET A 112 -10.06 -8.80 -13.36
CA MET A 112 -10.76 -9.69 -12.43
C MET A 112 -10.43 -9.34 -10.98
N ILE A 113 -11.42 -9.48 -10.11
CA ILE A 113 -11.21 -9.30 -8.66
C ILE A 113 -10.45 -10.52 -8.13
N VAL A 114 -9.29 -10.26 -7.48
CA VAL A 114 -8.48 -11.30 -6.85
C VAL A 114 -8.77 -11.42 -5.37
N GLN A 115 -8.91 -10.28 -4.69
CA GLN A 115 -9.27 -10.27 -3.27
C GLN A 115 -9.99 -8.96 -2.93
N ILE A 116 -10.95 -9.06 -2.01
CA ILE A 116 -11.61 -7.94 -1.35
C ILE A 116 -11.43 -8.11 0.15
N GLY A 117 -11.06 -7.04 0.85
CA GLY A 117 -10.90 -7.06 2.30
C GLY A 117 -10.40 -5.72 2.84
N THR A 118 -10.24 -5.65 4.14
CA THR A 118 -9.56 -4.52 4.78
C THR A 118 -8.08 -4.50 4.39
N PRO A 119 -7.39 -3.37 4.48
CA PRO A 119 -5.93 -3.32 4.30
C PRO A 119 -5.18 -4.39 5.12
N ALA A 120 -5.56 -4.58 6.38
CA ALA A 120 -4.96 -5.58 7.26
C ALA A 120 -5.16 -7.02 6.73
N GLU A 121 -6.36 -7.36 6.30
CA GLU A 121 -6.66 -8.69 5.73
C GLU A 121 -5.84 -8.98 4.47
N LEU A 122 -5.68 -7.99 3.56
CA LEU A 122 -4.87 -8.18 2.35
C LEU A 122 -3.38 -8.39 2.69
N TYR A 123 -2.90 -7.73 3.74
CA TYR A 123 -1.50 -7.83 4.17
C TYR A 123 -1.22 -9.11 4.95
N GLU A 124 -2.06 -9.41 5.95
CA GLU A 124 -1.86 -10.52 6.88
C GLU A 124 -2.39 -11.85 6.33
N GLN A 125 -3.43 -11.78 5.48
CA GLN A 125 -4.12 -12.96 4.95
C GLN A 125 -4.29 -12.89 3.43
N PRO A 126 -3.19 -12.77 2.66
CA PRO A 126 -3.30 -12.72 1.20
C PRO A 126 -3.88 -14.03 0.67
N ALA A 127 -4.90 -13.94 -0.19
CA ALA A 127 -5.56 -15.11 -0.76
C ALA A 127 -4.66 -15.88 -1.74
N THR A 128 -3.73 -15.18 -2.38
CA THR A 128 -2.81 -15.76 -3.35
C THR A 128 -1.39 -15.19 -3.18
N ASP A 129 -0.41 -15.88 -3.76
CA ASP A 129 0.98 -15.41 -3.87
C ASP A 129 1.08 -14.07 -4.62
N PHE A 130 0.20 -13.85 -5.61
CA PHE A 130 0.09 -12.56 -6.29
C PHE A 130 -0.27 -11.43 -5.32
N VAL A 131 -1.31 -11.62 -4.48
CA VAL A 131 -1.69 -10.62 -3.47
C VAL A 131 -0.56 -10.39 -2.48
N ALA A 132 0.08 -11.48 -2.03
CA ALA A 132 1.20 -11.44 -1.09
C ALA A 132 2.38 -10.62 -1.63
N GLN A 133 2.69 -10.75 -2.92
CA GLN A 133 3.76 -10.02 -3.58
C GLN A 133 3.35 -8.62 -4.03
N PHE A 134 2.07 -8.39 -4.33
CA PHE A 134 1.58 -7.08 -4.73
C PHE A 134 1.45 -6.14 -3.52
N ILE A 135 1.00 -6.64 -2.37
CA ILE A 135 0.79 -5.84 -1.16
C ILE A 135 2.02 -5.91 -0.25
N GLY A 136 2.62 -4.75 -0.01
CA GLY A 136 3.80 -4.56 0.85
C GLY A 136 5.03 -4.09 0.09
N ALA A 137 5.83 -3.25 0.73
CA ALA A 137 7.10 -2.74 0.22
C ALA A 137 8.19 -2.87 1.31
N PRO A 138 9.15 -3.77 1.14
CA PRO A 138 9.31 -4.74 0.04
C PRO A 138 8.20 -5.81 -0.01
N PRO A 139 7.99 -6.48 -1.17
CA PRO A 139 7.00 -7.53 -1.32
C PRO A 139 7.29 -8.75 -0.43
N MET A 140 6.30 -9.60 -0.20
CA MET A 140 6.50 -10.88 0.47
C MET A 140 7.50 -11.75 -0.31
N ASN A 141 8.44 -12.36 0.38
CA ASN A 141 9.29 -13.39 -0.20
C ASN A 141 8.42 -14.63 -0.49
N VAL A 142 8.40 -15.09 -1.71
CA VAL A 142 7.71 -16.33 -2.10
C VAL A 142 8.75 -17.29 -2.67
N LEU A 143 9.04 -18.35 -1.92
CA LEU A 143 10.13 -19.29 -2.20
C LEU A 143 9.58 -20.68 -2.54
N PRO A 144 10.12 -21.38 -3.55
CA PRO A 144 9.75 -22.76 -3.80
C PRO A 144 10.22 -23.65 -2.63
N ILE A 145 9.32 -24.46 -2.10
CA ILE A 145 9.61 -25.34 -0.96
C ILE A 145 10.59 -26.46 -1.31
N SER A 146 10.68 -26.85 -2.58
CA SER A 146 11.49 -27.97 -3.04
C SER A 146 13.00 -27.86 -2.75
N GLY A 147 13.48 -26.67 -2.41
CA GLY A 147 14.89 -26.42 -2.04
C GLY A 147 15.11 -26.11 -0.56
N LEU A 148 14.05 -26.13 0.25
CA LEU A 148 14.12 -25.76 1.67
C LEU A 148 14.13 -27.00 2.58
N ASP A 149 14.85 -26.92 3.72
CA ASP A 149 14.81 -27.96 4.73
C ASP A 149 13.40 -28.08 5.32
N LYS A 150 12.92 -29.31 5.52
CA LYS A 150 11.62 -29.61 6.16
C LYS A 150 11.47 -28.98 7.54
N LYS A 151 12.58 -28.75 8.25
CA LYS A 151 12.58 -28.05 9.55
C LYS A 151 12.15 -26.59 9.43
N ILE A 152 12.45 -25.94 8.31
CA ILE A 152 12.13 -24.55 8.01
C ILE A 152 10.69 -24.42 7.50
N VAL A 153 10.24 -25.36 6.68
CA VAL A 153 8.92 -25.32 6.02
C VAL A 153 7.78 -25.87 6.90
N GLY A 154 8.09 -26.80 7.81
CA GLY A 154 7.06 -27.57 8.53
C GLY A 154 6.54 -28.77 7.71
N ALA A 155 5.55 -29.49 8.26
CA ALA A 155 5.04 -30.74 7.68
C ALA A 155 3.91 -30.57 6.64
N ASN A 156 3.44 -29.37 6.41
CA ASN A 156 2.22 -29.10 5.62
C ASN A 156 2.55 -28.81 4.16
N GLY A 157 2.15 -29.69 3.29
CA GLY A 157 2.29 -29.83 1.86
C GLY A 157 2.02 -28.65 0.90
N GLY A 158 2.64 -27.48 1.10
CA GLY A 158 2.63 -26.38 0.13
C GLY A 158 3.62 -26.60 -1.02
N HIS A 159 3.56 -25.76 -2.05
CA HIS A 159 4.53 -25.66 -3.13
C HIS A 159 5.44 -24.44 -2.95
N PHE A 160 4.89 -23.35 -2.38
CA PHE A 160 5.65 -22.14 -2.09
C PHE A 160 5.47 -21.74 -0.62
N LEU A 161 6.54 -21.19 -0.07
CA LEU A 161 6.60 -20.58 1.26
C LEU A 161 6.62 -19.06 1.08
N GLY A 162 5.67 -18.36 1.70
CA GLY A 162 5.63 -16.90 1.80
C GLY A 162 6.12 -16.41 3.15
N ILE A 163 7.02 -15.44 3.16
CA ILE A 163 7.47 -14.78 4.38
C ILE A 163 7.64 -13.28 4.16
N ARG A 164 7.08 -12.46 5.05
CA ARG A 164 7.25 -11.00 5.00
C ARG A 164 8.69 -10.60 5.31
N PRO A 165 9.27 -9.60 4.63
CA PRO A 165 10.64 -9.15 4.86
C PRO A 165 10.95 -8.77 6.30
N GLU A 166 10.00 -8.19 7.04
CA GLU A 166 10.15 -7.80 8.44
C GLU A 166 10.06 -8.97 9.43
N LYS A 167 9.70 -10.16 8.94
CA LYS A 167 9.64 -11.39 9.72
C LYS A 167 10.92 -12.22 9.61
N VAL A 168 11.78 -11.88 8.64
CA VAL A 168 13.10 -12.50 8.46
C VAL A 168 14.07 -11.91 9.49
N ARG A 169 14.77 -12.76 10.23
CA ARG A 169 15.74 -12.40 11.30
C ARG A 169 17.05 -13.14 11.11
N PHE A 170 18.13 -12.57 11.60
CA PHE A 170 19.40 -13.28 11.74
C PHE A 170 19.28 -14.37 12.81
N ALA A 171 19.94 -15.48 12.59
CA ALA A 171 19.96 -16.63 13.49
C ALA A 171 21.31 -17.34 13.44
N ASP A 172 21.64 -18.09 14.50
CA ASP A 172 22.85 -18.92 14.54
C ASP A 172 22.73 -20.15 13.64
N SER A 173 21.51 -20.58 13.36
CA SER A 173 21.18 -21.68 12.46
C SER A 173 19.85 -21.40 11.74
N GLY A 174 19.67 -21.94 10.54
CA GLY A 174 18.47 -21.70 9.73
C GLY A 174 18.81 -21.76 8.27
N LEU A 175 18.16 -20.94 7.44
CA LEU A 175 18.42 -20.86 6.03
C LEU A 175 19.75 -20.16 5.75
N PRO A 176 20.76 -20.82 5.17
CA PRO A 176 22.03 -20.18 4.81
C PRO A 176 21.81 -19.22 3.65
N VAL A 177 22.31 -18.00 3.78
CA VAL A 177 22.17 -16.94 2.76
C VAL A 177 23.48 -16.17 2.60
N GLU A 178 23.66 -15.56 1.44
CA GLU A 178 24.74 -14.61 1.15
C GLU A 178 24.14 -13.21 0.91
N VAL A 179 24.69 -12.20 1.56
CA VAL A 179 24.25 -10.81 1.40
C VAL A 179 24.68 -10.30 0.02
N SER A 180 23.73 -9.91 -0.82
CA SER A 180 24.02 -9.35 -2.14
C SER A 180 23.92 -7.83 -2.20
N ALA A 181 23.10 -7.21 -1.36
CA ALA A 181 23.00 -5.76 -1.23
C ALA A 181 22.49 -5.35 0.15
N VAL A 182 22.89 -4.13 0.57
CA VAL A 182 22.51 -3.50 1.84
C VAL A 182 22.03 -2.08 1.54
N ASP A 183 20.76 -1.81 1.74
CA ASP A 183 20.15 -0.50 1.52
C ASP A 183 19.75 0.10 2.89
N TYR A 184 20.56 1.00 3.44
CA TYR A 184 20.27 1.71 4.68
C TYR A 184 19.36 2.92 4.42
N MET A 185 18.18 2.93 5.02
CA MET A 185 17.15 3.96 4.83
C MET A 185 16.93 4.87 6.06
N GLY A 186 17.89 4.89 6.98
CA GLY A 186 17.81 5.66 8.22
C GLY A 186 17.13 4.88 9.36
N ALA A 187 15.82 4.79 9.37
CA ALA A 187 15.08 4.05 10.40
C ALA A 187 15.18 2.52 10.26
N GLU A 188 15.47 2.04 9.07
CA GLU A 188 15.53 0.62 8.74
C GLU A 188 16.65 0.32 7.74
N THR A 189 17.04 -0.95 7.66
CA THR A 189 17.93 -1.50 6.64
C THR A 189 17.20 -2.61 5.89
N VAL A 190 17.19 -2.50 4.55
CA VAL A 190 16.68 -3.55 3.66
C VAL A 190 17.86 -4.31 3.09
N LEU A 191 17.87 -5.63 3.29
CA LEU A 191 18.88 -6.52 2.77
C LEU A 191 18.32 -7.31 1.59
N ARG A 192 19.15 -7.50 0.56
CA ARG A 192 18.96 -8.54 -0.46
C ARG A 192 19.88 -9.70 -0.16
N LEU A 193 19.28 -10.86 0.04
CA LEU A 193 19.95 -12.10 0.41
C LEU A 193 19.76 -13.10 -0.71
N GLN A 194 20.77 -13.94 -0.97
CA GLN A 194 20.73 -14.98 -1.99
C GLN A 194 20.76 -16.37 -1.35
N HIS A 195 19.84 -17.23 -1.77
CA HIS A 195 19.81 -18.63 -1.40
C HIS A 195 19.47 -19.49 -2.62
N GLN A 196 20.39 -20.34 -3.08
CA GLN A 196 20.18 -21.28 -4.20
C GLN A 196 19.50 -20.64 -5.43
N GLY A 197 19.93 -19.44 -5.80
CA GLY A 197 19.39 -18.70 -6.95
C GLY A 197 18.11 -17.90 -6.66
N ASN A 198 17.54 -18.02 -5.47
CA ASN A 198 16.39 -17.21 -5.04
C ASN A 198 16.85 -15.98 -4.27
N THR A 199 16.17 -14.85 -4.49
CA THR A 199 16.38 -13.62 -3.73
C THR A 199 15.39 -13.55 -2.58
N ILE A 200 15.93 -13.25 -1.39
CA ILE A 200 15.16 -13.06 -0.15
C ILE A 200 15.40 -11.63 0.32
N MET A 201 14.33 -10.89 0.57
CA MET A 201 14.38 -9.58 1.18
C MET A 201 14.22 -9.71 2.68
N ALA A 202 15.09 -9.03 3.45
CA ALA A 202 14.91 -8.85 4.88
C ALA A 202 14.84 -7.36 5.21
N ARG A 203 13.93 -6.96 6.09
CA ARG A 203 13.79 -5.59 6.57
C ARG A 203 14.00 -5.55 8.08
N LEU A 204 15.09 -4.93 8.49
CA LEU A 204 15.57 -4.89 9.87
C LEU A 204 15.54 -3.45 10.41
N ASN A 205 15.22 -3.28 11.68
CA ASN A 205 15.19 -1.96 12.32
C ASN A 205 16.60 -1.40 12.50
N GLY A 206 16.75 -0.13 12.18
CA GLY A 206 18.00 0.61 12.35
C GLY A 206 19.10 0.19 11.37
N ARG A 207 20.33 0.48 11.76
CA ARG A 207 21.54 0.10 11.03
C ARG A 207 22.00 -1.29 11.44
N VAL A 208 22.33 -2.13 10.45
CA VAL A 208 22.94 -3.45 10.66
C VAL A 208 24.36 -3.46 10.16
N ASP A 209 25.24 -4.20 10.85
CA ASP A 209 26.67 -4.28 10.53
C ASP A 209 26.94 -5.53 9.67
N VAL A 210 26.48 -5.46 8.41
CA VAL A 210 26.71 -6.49 7.41
C VAL A 210 27.10 -5.85 6.08
N VAL A 211 27.89 -6.56 5.27
CA VAL A 211 28.34 -6.08 3.96
C VAL A 211 28.03 -7.11 2.87
N PRO A 212 27.92 -6.68 1.60
CA PRO A 212 27.80 -7.63 0.49
C PRO A 212 28.92 -8.66 0.48
N GLY A 213 28.57 -9.93 0.33
CA GLY A 213 29.45 -11.08 0.41
C GLY A 213 29.43 -11.81 1.75
N ASP A 214 28.88 -11.22 2.79
CA ASP A 214 28.74 -11.90 4.10
C ASP A 214 27.83 -13.11 3.97
N ARG A 215 28.21 -14.20 4.66
CA ARG A 215 27.42 -15.44 4.78
C ARG A 215 26.88 -15.54 6.18
N LEU A 216 25.57 -15.69 6.26
CA LEU A 216 24.84 -15.77 7.52
C LEU A 216 23.65 -16.71 7.40
N HIS A 217 22.98 -16.92 8.51
CA HIS A 217 21.74 -17.70 8.53
C HIS A 217 20.58 -16.77 8.87
N VAL A 218 19.43 -17.03 8.25
CA VAL A 218 18.17 -16.36 8.57
C VAL A 218 17.12 -17.39 8.98
N ASP A 219 16.21 -16.94 9.82
CA ASP A 219 15.08 -17.72 10.31
C ASP A 219 13.84 -16.84 10.48
N TRP A 220 12.70 -17.46 10.73
CA TRP A 220 11.41 -16.82 10.98
C TRP A 220 10.53 -17.72 11.84
N SER A 221 9.49 -17.16 12.46
CA SER A 221 8.49 -17.96 13.15
C SER A 221 7.62 -18.72 12.15
N ARG A 222 7.26 -19.96 12.48
CA ARG A 222 6.31 -20.74 11.68
C ARG A 222 4.95 -20.07 11.57
N ASP A 223 4.53 -19.36 12.61
CA ASP A 223 3.26 -18.64 12.65
C ASP A 223 3.24 -17.42 11.69
N ASP A 224 4.42 -16.93 11.29
CA ASP A 224 4.58 -15.83 10.35
C ASP A 224 4.65 -16.31 8.88
N ALA A 225 4.73 -17.63 8.67
CA ALA A 225 4.88 -18.23 7.34
C ALA A 225 3.52 -18.50 6.69
N HIS A 226 3.44 -18.23 5.41
CA HIS A 226 2.29 -18.54 4.57
C HIS A 226 2.65 -19.67 3.61
N LEU A 227 1.73 -20.60 3.41
CA LEU A 227 1.91 -21.66 2.44
C LEU A 227 0.96 -21.46 1.26
N PHE A 228 1.50 -21.64 0.05
CA PHE A 228 0.72 -21.57 -1.18
C PHE A 228 0.83 -22.89 -1.95
N ASP A 229 -0.25 -23.24 -2.62
CA ASP A 229 -0.28 -24.42 -3.50
C ASP A 229 0.45 -24.13 -4.84
N LYS A 230 0.43 -25.12 -5.74
CA LYS A 230 1.04 -25.00 -7.08
C LYS A 230 0.41 -23.91 -7.97
N ASN A 231 -0.80 -23.47 -7.66
CA ASN A 231 -1.50 -22.42 -8.40
C ASN A 231 -1.36 -21.04 -7.72
N GLY A 232 -0.58 -20.96 -6.65
CA GLY A 232 -0.39 -19.74 -5.86
C GLY A 232 -1.52 -19.45 -4.89
N VAL A 233 -2.46 -20.38 -4.66
CA VAL A 233 -3.56 -20.20 -3.71
C VAL A 233 -3.08 -20.50 -2.30
N ARG A 234 -3.39 -19.61 -1.34
CA ARG A 234 -3.02 -19.79 0.06
C ARG A 234 -3.73 -21.00 0.66
N LEU A 235 -2.96 -21.85 1.35
CA LEU A 235 -3.47 -22.97 2.11
C LEU A 235 -3.93 -22.53 3.50
N SER A 236 -5.15 -22.91 3.89
CA SER A 236 -5.69 -22.66 5.23
C SER A 236 -5.04 -23.61 6.22
N GLY A 237 -4.41 -23.08 7.31
CA GLY A 237 -3.86 -23.89 8.41
C GLY A 237 -2.37 -24.18 8.31
N GLY A 238 -1.56 -23.17 7.94
CA GLY A 238 -0.13 -23.14 8.24
C GLY A 238 0.09 -22.62 9.64
#